data_9ab2f254291f77cddfd1f9ff02ad8360
#
_entry.id   9ab2f254291f77cddfd1f9ff02ad8360
#
_cell.length_a   1.000
_cell.length_b   1.000
_cell.length_c   1.000
_cell.angle_alpha   90.00
_cell.angle_beta   90.00
_cell.angle_gamma   90.00
#
_symmetry.space_group_name_H-M   'P 1'
#
loop_
_entity.id
_entity.type
_entity.pdbx_description
1 polymer ?
#
loop_
_entity_poly.entity_id
_entity_poly.type
_entity_poly.pdbx_seq_one_letter_code
_entity_poly.pdbx_strand_id
1 'polypeptide(L)'
;MTGALARLGACIALAAALAGCGVGTLKVTNIQTGRSLNSDNSVGALSTTFKPTDTIYVAVLTDGTGRATIGAKFSHLGRVVSEPEKKVSYRGAAATEFHLDYAGGIPAGEYDIEVFFEGQSAGMRKVTVEP
;
A
#
# COMPACT_ATOMS: atom_id res chain seq x y z
N MET A 1 -49.77 15.45 2.23
CA MET A 1 -49.19 15.90 2.96
C MET A 1 -48.41 15.15 3.84
N THR A 2 -48.86 14.42 4.40
CA THR A 2 -48.20 13.66 5.29
C THR A 2 -47.14 12.89 4.61
N GLY A 3 -47.38 12.53 3.43
CA GLY A 3 -46.40 11.67 2.85
C GLY A 3 -45.05 12.29 3.03
N ALA A 4 -45.08 13.49 3.04
CA ALA A 4 -43.82 14.14 3.09
C ALA A 4 -42.98 13.61 4.15
N LEU A 5 -43.49 13.36 5.21
CA LEU A 5 -42.74 12.94 6.20
C LEU A 5 -42.06 11.75 5.96
N ALA A 6 -42.69 10.97 5.38
CA ALA A 6 -42.12 9.69 5.21
C ALA A 6 -40.68 9.80 4.80
N ARG A 7 -40.45 10.54 3.87
CA ARG A 7 -39.15 10.51 3.41
C ARG A 7 -38.20 10.99 4.36
N LEU A 8 -38.61 11.58 5.24
CA LEU A 8 -37.78 12.04 6.20
C LEU A 8 -37.06 10.92 6.72
N GLY A 9 -37.73 9.88 6.88
CA GLY A 9 -37.10 8.76 7.50
C GLY A 9 -35.92 8.32 6.71
N ALA A 10 -36.02 8.47 5.50
CA ALA A 10 -34.96 8.02 4.68
C ALA A 10 -33.67 8.70 5.05
N CYS A 11 -33.75 9.89 5.19
CA CYS A 11 -32.56 10.61 5.49
C CYS A 11 -31.91 10.13 6.71
N ILE A 12 -32.67 9.82 7.60
CA ILE A 12 -32.16 9.37 8.79
C ILE A 12 -31.33 8.19 8.58
N ALA A 13 -31.80 7.34 7.81
CA ALA A 13 -31.10 6.09 7.65
C ALA A 13 -29.71 6.46 7.23
N LEU A 14 -29.59 7.42 6.46
CA LEU A 14 -28.37 7.80 6.00
C LEU A 14 -27.52 8.23 7.12
N ALA A 15 -28.03 9.00 7.91
CA ALA A 15 -27.28 9.49 9.01
C ALA A 15 -26.74 8.32 9.75
N ALA A 16 -27.49 7.36 9.84
CA ALA A 16 -27.07 6.22 10.59
C ALA A 16 -25.78 5.70 10.01
N ALA A 17 -25.75 5.73 8.76
CA ALA A 17 -24.58 5.18 8.13
C ALA A 17 -23.40 5.95 8.64
N LEU A 18 -23.59 7.14 8.91
CA LEU A 18 -22.50 7.90 9.37
C LEU A 18 -22.02 7.43 10.67
N ALA A 19 -22.90 7.01 11.43
CA ALA A 19 -22.54 6.59 12.74
C ALA A 19 -21.41 5.60 12.62
N GLY A 20 -21.43 4.85 11.61
CA GLY A 20 -20.43 3.83 11.51
C GLY A 20 -19.09 4.41 11.13
N CYS A 21 -19.12 5.62 10.77
CA CYS A 21 -17.91 6.20 10.33
C CYS A 21 -16.84 6.29 11.36
N GLY A 22 -17.18 6.15 12.56
CA GLY A 22 -16.17 6.25 13.60
C GLY A 22 -15.07 5.26 13.34
N VAL A 23 -15.37 4.17 12.66
CA VAL A 23 -14.37 3.17 12.41
C VAL A 23 -13.98 3.31 10.96
N GLY A 24 -12.87 3.87 10.67
CA GLY A 24 -12.47 4.04 9.29
C GLY A 24 -12.23 2.72 8.59
N THR A 25 -12.47 2.68 7.31
CA THR A 25 -12.15 1.52 6.51
C THR A 25 -10.66 1.52 6.24
N LEU A 26 -10.12 0.36 5.94
CA LEU A 26 -8.70 0.22 5.66
C LEU A 26 -8.34 1.02 4.42
N LYS A 27 -7.27 1.78 4.51
CA LYS A 27 -6.81 2.59 3.39
C LYS A 27 -5.31 2.78 3.46
N VAL A 28 -4.69 2.99 2.30
CA VAL A 28 -3.25 3.24 2.22
C VAL A 28 -2.99 4.68 2.63
N THR A 29 -2.04 4.88 3.52
CA THR A 29 -1.69 6.22 4.01
C THR A 29 -0.32 6.66 3.51
N ASN A 30 0.58 5.73 3.21
CA ASN A 30 1.90 6.08 2.70
C ASN A 30 2.57 4.85 2.10
N ILE A 31 3.57 5.08 1.27
CA ILE A 31 4.39 4.03 0.68
C ILE A 31 5.83 4.42 0.95
N GLN A 32 6.57 3.53 1.60
CA GLN A 32 7.96 3.77 1.94
C GLN A 32 8.87 2.82 1.19
N THR A 33 10.06 3.29 0.82
CA THR A 33 11.08 2.42 0.24
C THR A 33 12.36 2.58 1.05
N GLY A 34 13.15 1.53 1.12
CA GLY A 34 14.41 1.60 1.84
C GLY A 34 15.16 0.28 1.87
N ARG A 35 16.25 0.26 2.62
CA ARG A 35 17.19 -0.84 2.62
C ARG A 35 17.05 -1.79 3.79
N SER A 36 16.18 -1.49 4.71
CA SER A 36 15.93 -2.38 5.86
C SER A 36 14.49 -2.24 6.35
N LEU A 37 14.04 -3.20 7.12
CA LEU A 37 12.73 -3.18 7.74
C LEU A 37 12.84 -3.14 9.25
N ASN A 38 11.88 -2.50 9.88
CA ASN A 38 11.70 -2.57 11.31
C ASN A 38 10.86 -3.80 11.62
N SER A 39 10.76 -4.15 12.87
CA SER A 39 10.00 -5.35 13.27
C SER A 39 8.52 -5.29 12.95
N ASP A 40 7.98 -4.10 12.75
CA ASP A 40 6.57 -3.93 12.41
C ASP A 40 6.35 -3.87 10.89
N ASN A 41 7.37 -4.17 10.11
CA ASN A 41 7.37 -4.16 8.64
C ASN A 41 7.38 -2.76 8.02
N SER A 42 7.55 -1.72 8.81
CA SER A 42 7.79 -0.41 8.25
C SER A 42 9.26 -0.33 7.85
N VAL A 43 9.61 0.60 6.97
CA VAL A 43 10.99 0.72 6.50
C VAL A 43 11.85 1.40 7.56
N GLY A 44 12.99 0.80 7.83
CA GLY A 44 13.91 1.32 8.81
C GLY A 44 14.90 2.33 8.23
N ALA A 45 15.55 1.97 7.14
CA ALA A 45 16.51 2.86 6.49
C ALA A 45 15.92 3.37 5.19
N LEU A 46 15.19 4.47 5.26
CA LEU A 46 14.53 5.05 4.09
C LEU A 46 15.55 5.44 3.04
N SER A 47 15.30 5.07 1.81
CA SER A 47 16.18 5.39 0.69
C SER A 47 15.45 5.23 -0.63
N THR A 48 15.91 5.97 -1.63
CA THR A 48 15.47 5.79 -3.01
C THR A 48 16.67 5.37 -3.87
N THR A 49 17.83 5.19 -3.25
CA THR A 49 19.06 4.80 -3.95
C THR A 49 19.59 3.52 -3.31
N PHE A 50 19.93 2.57 -4.13
CA PHE A 50 20.34 1.24 -3.69
C PHE A 50 21.59 0.78 -4.41
N LYS A 51 22.29 -0.19 -3.82
CA LYS A 51 23.40 -0.86 -4.46
C LYS A 51 22.92 -2.21 -4.97
N PRO A 52 23.59 -2.83 -5.92
CA PRO A 52 23.14 -4.11 -6.46
C PRO A 52 22.99 -5.21 -5.40
N THR A 53 23.77 -5.12 -4.31
CA THR A 53 23.71 -6.12 -3.26
C THR A 53 22.65 -5.84 -2.21
N ASP A 54 21.97 -4.71 -2.29
CA ASP A 54 20.92 -4.38 -1.36
C ASP A 54 19.63 -5.12 -1.71
N THR A 55 18.71 -5.13 -0.78
CA THR A 55 17.33 -5.54 -1.04
C THR A 55 16.52 -4.26 -1.08
N ILE A 56 15.63 -4.13 -2.06
CA ILE A 56 14.73 -3.00 -2.12
C ILE A 56 13.48 -3.39 -1.33
N TYR A 57 13.28 -2.77 -0.18
CA TYR A 57 12.10 -3.01 0.63
C TYR A 57 11.06 -1.95 0.36
N VAL A 58 9.81 -2.37 0.30
CA VAL A 58 8.67 -1.48 0.12
C VAL A 58 7.71 -1.76 1.26
N ALA A 59 7.33 -0.75 1.99
CA ALA A 59 6.32 -0.88 3.03
C ALA A 59 5.11 -0.05 2.64
N VAL A 60 3.96 -0.72 2.58
CA VAL A 60 2.70 -0.06 2.31
C VAL A 60 2.05 0.19 3.66
N LEU A 61 2.00 1.44 4.06
CA LEU A 61 1.41 1.79 5.34
C LEU A 61 -0.08 2.00 5.17
N THR A 62 -0.85 1.42 6.07
CA THR A 62 -2.29 1.51 6.03
C THR A 62 -2.83 1.88 7.40
N ASP A 63 -4.05 2.36 7.44
CA ASP A 63 -4.76 2.61 8.68
C ASP A 63 -6.23 2.24 8.46
N GLY A 64 -6.95 2.01 9.55
CA GLY A 64 -8.34 1.62 9.50
C GLY A 64 -8.48 0.12 9.72
N THR A 65 -9.70 -0.36 9.57
CA THR A 65 -10.01 -1.77 9.83
C THR A 65 -10.60 -2.41 8.58
N GLY A 66 -10.16 -3.60 8.29
CA GLY A 66 -10.73 -4.36 7.18
C GLY A 66 -9.75 -5.32 6.56
N ARG A 67 -10.18 -5.93 5.46
CA ARG A 67 -9.38 -6.86 4.69
C ARG A 67 -9.11 -6.26 3.34
N ALA A 68 -7.98 -6.58 2.77
CA ALA A 68 -7.64 -6.12 1.44
C ALA A 68 -6.59 -7.00 0.80
N THR A 69 -6.53 -6.96 -0.52
CA THR A 69 -5.40 -7.54 -1.25
C THR A 69 -4.52 -6.36 -1.64
N ILE A 70 -3.27 -6.41 -1.21
CA ILE A 70 -2.30 -5.36 -1.49
C ILE A 70 -1.22 -5.96 -2.37
N GLY A 71 -0.82 -5.26 -3.40
CA GLY A 71 0.23 -5.72 -4.31
C GLY A 71 1.27 -4.67 -4.56
N ALA A 72 2.43 -5.11 -5.00
CA ALA A 72 3.48 -4.23 -5.42
C ALA A 72 4.03 -4.73 -6.75
N LYS A 73 4.06 -3.87 -7.75
CA LYS A 73 4.57 -4.22 -9.06
C LYS A 73 5.89 -3.50 -9.27
N PHE A 74 6.96 -4.29 -9.41
CA PHE A 74 8.29 -3.76 -9.65
C PHE A 74 8.57 -3.85 -11.15
N SER A 75 8.91 -2.73 -11.76
CA SER A 75 9.21 -2.68 -13.20
C SER A 75 10.59 -2.08 -13.43
N HIS A 76 11.29 -2.58 -14.44
CA HIS A 76 12.61 -2.10 -14.80
C HIS A 76 12.66 -2.04 -16.33
N LEU A 77 13.04 -0.89 -16.85
CA LEU A 77 13.10 -0.67 -18.30
C LEU A 77 11.76 -1.01 -18.98
N GLY A 78 10.66 -0.62 -18.34
CA GLY A 78 9.33 -0.85 -18.88
C GLY A 78 8.83 -2.27 -18.79
N ARG A 79 9.53 -3.14 -18.08
CA ARG A 79 9.18 -4.54 -18.00
C ARG A 79 8.94 -4.93 -16.56
N VAL A 80 7.84 -5.61 -16.29
CA VAL A 80 7.54 -6.08 -14.92
C VAL A 80 8.52 -7.18 -14.56
N VAL A 81 9.21 -7.01 -13.45
CA VAL A 81 10.16 -8.02 -12.98
C VAL A 81 9.66 -8.78 -11.76
N SER A 82 8.70 -8.25 -11.03
CA SER A 82 8.11 -8.93 -9.88
C SER A 82 6.76 -8.26 -9.56
N GLU A 83 5.80 -9.05 -9.15
CA GLU A 83 4.47 -8.51 -8.88
C GLU A 83 3.79 -9.29 -7.74
N PRO A 84 4.37 -9.28 -6.54
CA PRO A 84 3.79 -10.00 -5.41
C PRO A 84 2.54 -9.36 -4.85
N GLU A 85 1.69 -10.20 -4.25
CA GLU A 85 0.47 -9.76 -3.60
C GLU A 85 0.36 -10.40 -2.24
N LYS A 86 -0.32 -9.72 -1.32
CA LYS A 86 -0.63 -10.28 0.00
C LYS A 86 -2.06 -9.95 0.36
N LYS A 87 -2.76 -10.94 0.94
CA LYS A 87 -4.09 -10.71 1.45
C LYS A 87 -3.92 -10.44 2.93
N VAL A 88 -4.45 -9.31 3.38
CA VAL A 88 -4.25 -8.88 4.76
C VAL A 88 -5.56 -8.57 5.46
N SER A 89 -5.52 -8.60 6.77
CA SER A 89 -6.66 -8.22 7.60
C SER A 89 -6.06 -7.44 8.76
N TYR A 90 -6.39 -6.18 8.84
CA TYR A 90 -5.80 -5.30 9.83
C TYR A 90 -6.84 -4.54 10.64
N ARG A 91 -6.37 -4.10 11.81
CA ARG A 91 -7.21 -3.32 12.68
C ARG A 91 -6.30 -2.21 13.21
N GLY A 92 -6.43 -1.02 12.68
CA GLY A 92 -5.58 0.09 13.03
C GLY A 92 -4.36 0.18 12.13
N ALA A 93 -3.41 1.01 12.49
CA ALA A 93 -2.21 1.26 11.69
C ALA A 93 -1.39 0.00 11.50
N ALA A 94 -0.95 -0.25 10.29
CA ALA A 94 -0.18 -1.44 9.94
C ALA A 94 0.72 -1.18 8.75
N ALA A 95 1.68 -2.06 8.52
CA ALA A 95 2.56 -2.00 7.37
C ALA A 95 2.61 -3.36 6.69
N THR A 96 2.52 -3.37 5.37
CA THR A 96 2.63 -4.58 4.57
C THR A 96 3.90 -4.45 3.75
N GLU A 97 4.81 -5.43 3.86
CA GLU A 97 6.08 -5.33 3.21
C GLU A 97 6.12 -6.16 1.94
N PHE A 98 6.89 -5.66 0.98
CA PHE A 98 7.26 -6.38 -0.24
C PHE A 98 8.73 -6.09 -0.47
N HIS A 99 9.42 -6.93 -1.19
CA HIS A 99 10.83 -6.67 -1.47
C HIS A 99 11.28 -7.27 -2.79
N LEU A 100 12.39 -6.75 -3.29
CA LEU A 100 13.01 -7.25 -4.50
C LEU A 100 14.49 -7.42 -4.22
N ASP A 101 15.01 -8.62 -4.51
CA ASP A 101 16.43 -8.87 -4.48
C ASP A 101 16.75 -9.91 -5.54
N TYR A 102 18.02 -10.03 -5.88
CA TYR A 102 18.48 -10.99 -6.88
C TYR A 102 19.74 -11.65 -6.34
N ALA A 103 19.85 -12.94 -6.55
CA ALA A 103 21.02 -13.69 -6.10
C ALA A 103 22.33 -13.12 -6.62
N GLY A 104 22.35 -12.66 -7.83
CA GLY A 104 23.58 -12.11 -8.39
C GLY A 104 23.66 -10.59 -8.35
N GLY A 105 22.79 -9.97 -7.59
CA GLY A 105 22.71 -8.52 -7.52
C GLY A 105 21.60 -7.97 -8.40
N ILE A 106 21.00 -6.90 -7.95
CA ILE A 106 19.90 -6.26 -8.69
C ILE A 106 20.52 -5.49 -9.85
N PRO A 107 20.04 -5.68 -11.08
CA PRO A 107 20.57 -4.91 -12.23
C PRO A 107 20.45 -3.41 -11.97
N ALA A 108 21.48 -2.67 -12.39
CA ALA A 108 21.53 -1.23 -12.20
C ALA A 108 20.47 -0.52 -13.05
N GLY A 109 20.02 0.62 -12.59
CA GLY A 109 19.06 1.45 -13.31
C GLY A 109 17.88 1.84 -12.47
N GLU A 110 16.88 2.39 -13.11
CA GLU A 110 15.67 2.85 -12.43
C GLU A 110 14.64 1.75 -12.34
N TYR A 111 13.94 1.71 -11.21
CA TYR A 111 12.83 0.79 -11.00
C TYR A 111 11.62 1.60 -10.58
N ASP A 112 10.48 1.25 -11.14
CA ASP A 112 9.20 1.84 -10.75
C ASP A 112 8.48 0.81 -9.89
N ILE A 113 7.96 1.24 -8.77
CA ILE A 113 7.23 0.37 -7.86
C ILE A 113 5.84 0.94 -7.73
N GLU A 114 4.86 0.23 -8.27
CA GLU A 114 3.48 0.66 -8.18
C GLU A 114 2.76 -0.21 -7.17
N VAL A 115 2.10 0.42 -6.22
CA VAL A 115 1.36 -0.27 -5.18
C VAL A 115 -0.11 -0.32 -5.57
N PHE A 116 -0.71 -1.49 -5.42
CA PHE A 116 -2.12 -1.68 -5.71
C PHE A 116 -2.86 -2.04 -4.43
N PHE A 117 -4.07 -1.49 -4.27
CA PHE A 117 -4.92 -1.77 -3.16
C PHE A 117 -6.26 -2.18 -3.75
N GLU A 118 -6.67 -3.43 -3.52
CA GLU A 118 -7.89 -3.99 -4.09
C GLU A 118 -7.92 -3.80 -5.60
N GLY A 119 -6.79 -4.01 -6.24
CA GLY A 119 -6.69 -3.96 -7.70
C GLY A 119 -6.54 -2.57 -8.29
N GLN A 120 -6.56 -1.54 -7.49
CA GLN A 120 -6.42 -0.18 -8.00
C GLN A 120 -5.12 0.44 -7.54
N SER A 121 -4.50 1.25 -8.38
CA SER A 121 -3.25 1.88 -8.04
C SER A 121 -3.42 2.81 -6.85
N ALA A 122 -2.58 2.62 -5.85
CA ALA A 122 -2.57 3.45 -4.65
C ALA A 122 -1.38 4.40 -4.65
N GLY A 123 -0.50 4.32 -5.62
CA GLY A 123 0.64 5.21 -5.73
C GLY A 123 1.85 4.52 -6.34
N MET A 124 2.85 5.31 -6.66
CA MET A 124 4.04 4.81 -7.30
C MET A 124 5.28 5.45 -6.67
N ARG A 125 6.37 4.70 -6.63
CA ARG A 125 7.66 5.21 -6.18
C ARG A 125 8.72 4.81 -7.19
N LYS A 126 9.68 5.69 -7.42
CA LYS A 126 10.79 5.41 -8.31
C LYS A 126 12.04 5.30 -7.46
N VAL A 127 12.82 4.27 -7.69
CA VAL A 127 14.10 4.08 -7.00
C VAL A 127 15.18 3.82 -8.04
N THR A 128 16.44 3.99 -7.65
CA THR A 128 17.57 3.80 -8.55
C THR A 128 18.56 2.83 -7.91
N VAL A 129 19.00 1.86 -8.70
CA VAL A 129 20.06 0.95 -8.28
C VAL A 129 21.32 1.42 -8.99
N GLU A 130 22.34 1.76 -8.21
CA GLU A 130 23.60 2.24 -8.76
C GLU A 130 24.42 1.08 -9.30
N PRO A 131 25.25 1.32 -10.29
CA PRO A 131 26.07 0.24 -10.85
C PRO A 131 27.14 -0.27 -9.90
#